data_b65575386d654900f2c95440fae40af5
#
_entry.id   b65575386d654900f2c95440fae40af5
#
_cell.length_a   1.000
_cell.length_b   1.000
_cell.length_c   1.000
_cell.angle_alpha   90.00
_cell.angle_beta   90.00
_cell.angle_gamma   90.00
#
_symmetry.space_group_name_H-M   'P 1'
#
loop_
_entity.id
_entity.type
_entity.pdbx_description
1 polymer ?
#
loop_
_entity_poly.entity_id
_entity_poly.type
_entity_poly.pdbx_seq_one_letter_code
_entity_poly.pdbx_strand_id
1 'polypeptide(L)'
;MKEIRKKIIKIVSIVLAAAMIGTSSGLLAFAAQGGNDNNTSSSVSDSTETGSSEKSSSDTDGKEETVYIISNADGTTKKVIVSDWLKNGSHNATIEDETSLKDIKNVKGNESFTNSGENYKWAAEGSDIYYQGTTDKSLPVDMKITYTLDGKTVTPDEIKGKSGKVTIRFDYTNNEKRTVKVDGKDMQMYVPFLMVTGTVLDNEKFSNVKVTNGKLVNDGDRSAVLGFALPGMQENLGLDKDDYEIPSYVEISADVKNFELMTCMTVGTTELFNEVDTDKLNMDDIDGTIKEFTDAVDQLSDGSSQLYD
;
A
#
# COMPACT_ATOMS: atom_id res chain seq x y z
N MET A 1 -2.60 -4.96 20.50
CA MET A 1 -3.90 -5.14 19.80
C MET A 1 -4.53 -3.82 19.34
N LYS A 2 -4.94 -2.86 20.19
CA LYS A 2 -5.58 -1.62 19.73
C LYS A 2 -4.73 -0.78 18.76
N GLU A 3 -3.42 -0.72 18.93
CA GLU A 3 -2.51 0.06 18.06
C GLU A 3 -2.31 -0.63 16.70
N ILE A 4 -2.13 -1.95 16.66
CA ILE A 4 -2.06 -2.72 15.41
C ILE A 4 -3.31 -2.49 14.58
N ARG A 5 -4.49 -2.58 15.20
CA ARG A 5 -5.78 -2.32 14.54
C ARG A 5 -5.87 -0.92 13.94
N LYS A 6 -5.43 0.13 14.65
CA LYS A 6 -5.39 1.50 14.11
C LYS A 6 -4.46 1.60 12.90
N LYS A 7 -3.28 0.95 12.94
CA LYS A 7 -2.33 0.92 11.83
C LYS A 7 -2.93 0.20 10.60
N ILE A 8 -3.58 -0.95 10.80
CA ILE A 8 -4.27 -1.68 9.72
C ILE A 8 -5.37 -0.81 9.10
N ILE A 9 -6.25 -0.20 9.89
CA ILE A 9 -7.30 0.69 9.40
C ILE A 9 -6.71 1.82 8.57
N LYS A 10 -5.62 2.44 9.03
CA LYS A 10 -4.93 3.51 8.31
C LYS A 10 -4.40 3.04 6.96
N ILE A 11 -3.72 1.89 6.90
CA ILE A 11 -3.18 1.32 5.66
C ILE A 11 -4.31 1.00 4.68
N VAL A 12 -5.35 0.31 5.16
CA VAL A 12 -6.53 -0.05 4.37
C VAL A 12 -7.22 1.19 3.81
N SER A 13 -7.40 2.23 4.64
CA SER A 13 -8.01 3.50 4.21
C SER A 13 -7.18 4.21 3.14
N ILE A 14 -5.85 4.22 3.27
CA ILE A 14 -4.95 4.80 2.27
C ILE A 14 -5.07 4.07 0.93
N VAL A 15 -5.05 2.73 0.95
CA VAL A 15 -5.14 1.92 -0.27
C VAL A 15 -6.50 2.09 -0.95
N LEU A 16 -7.59 2.07 -0.18
CA LEU A 16 -8.94 2.30 -0.72
C LEU A 16 -9.13 3.72 -1.24
N ALA A 17 -8.70 4.73 -0.49
CA ALA A 17 -8.78 6.12 -0.94
C ALA A 17 -8.03 6.33 -2.25
N ALA A 18 -6.81 5.79 -2.36
CA ALA A 18 -6.03 5.89 -3.57
C ALA A 18 -6.63 5.10 -4.75
N ALA A 19 -7.21 3.93 -4.51
CA ALA A 19 -7.92 3.17 -5.55
C ALA A 19 -9.18 3.91 -6.03
N MET A 20 -9.90 4.61 -5.14
CA MET A 20 -11.09 5.41 -5.50
C MET A 20 -10.73 6.70 -6.25
N ILE A 21 -9.66 7.39 -5.88
CA ILE A 21 -9.20 8.63 -6.54
C ILE A 21 -8.70 8.35 -7.97
N GLY A 22 -8.22 7.14 -8.25
CA GLY A 22 -7.82 6.70 -9.59
C GLY A 22 -8.96 6.74 -10.64
N THR A 23 -10.21 6.88 -10.22
CA THR A 23 -11.39 6.99 -11.09
C THR A 23 -11.74 8.43 -11.48
N SER A 24 -11.25 9.42 -10.77
CA SER A 24 -11.32 10.82 -11.12
C SER A 24 -9.89 11.34 -11.27
N SER A 25 -9.63 12.11 -12.31
CA SER A 25 -8.32 12.68 -12.75
C SER A 25 -7.35 13.18 -11.66
N GLY A 26 -7.64 12.96 -10.39
CA GLY A 26 -6.91 13.45 -9.22
C GLY A 26 -5.65 12.64 -8.85
N LEU A 27 -5.57 11.33 -9.15
CA LEU A 27 -4.38 10.54 -8.80
C LEU A 27 -3.18 10.86 -9.70
N LEU A 28 -3.45 11.35 -10.92
CA LEU A 28 -2.41 11.84 -11.80
C LEU A 28 -1.76 13.13 -11.28
N ALA A 29 -2.44 13.90 -10.44
CA ALA A 29 -1.87 15.12 -9.85
C ALA A 29 -0.76 14.82 -8.82
N PHE A 30 -0.85 13.72 -8.07
CA PHE A 30 0.21 13.29 -7.15
C PHE A 30 1.43 12.71 -7.90
N ALA A 31 1.21 12.06 -9.05
CA ALA A 31 2.26 11.42 -9.82
C ALA A 31 2.80 12.29 -10.98
N ALA A 32 2.04 13.29 -11.44
CA ALA A 32 2.31 14.03 -12.67
C ALA A 32 2.89 15.44 -12.47
N GLN A 33 3.10 15.92 -11.24
CA GLN A 33 3.69 17.24 -11.00
C GLN A 33 5.22 17.27 -11.10
N GLY A 34 5.78 16.42 -11.93
CA GLY A 34 7.19 16.34 -12.32
C GLY A 34 7.45 16.59 -13.80
N GLY A 35 6.57 17.27 -14.53
CA GLY A 35 6.78 17.63 -15.94
C GLY A 35 6.06 18.94 -16.23
N ASN A 36 6.88 19.95 -16.55
CA ASN A 36 6.45 21.27 -16.99
C ASN A 36 5.74 21.14 -18.33
N ASP A 37 4.48 21.52 -18.44
CA ASP A 37 3.98 22.25 -19.61
C ASP A 37 2.55 22.80 -19.40
N ASN A 38 2.38 23.99 -19.94
CA ASN A 38 1.29 24.93 -19.80
C ASN A 38 -0.10 24.46 -20.25
N ASN A 39 -1.09 24.99 -19.53
CA ASN A 39 -2.39 25.41 -20.01
C ASN A 39 -3.49 24.35 -20.15
N THR A 40 -4.35 24.25 -19.14
CA THR A 40 -5.81 24.35 -19.37
C THR A 40 -6.52 24.58 -18.03
N SER A 41 -7.14 25.75 -17.90
CA SER A 41 -8.04 26.13 -16.81
C SER A 41 -9.32 25.28 -16.87
N SER A 42 -9.62 24.55 -15.83
CA SER A 42 -10.99 24.16 -15.50
C SER A 42 -11.19 24.33 -14.00
N SER A 43 -12.01 25.31 -13.70
CA SER A 43 -12.51 25.68 -12.38
C SER A 43 -13.27 24.50 -11.75
N VAL A 44 -12.75 23.95 -10.68
CA VAL A 44 -13.52 23.16 -9.73
C VAL A 44 -13.81 24.03 -8.54
N SER A 45 -15.10 24.19 -8.27
CA SER A 45 -15.68 24.98 -7.21
C SER A 45 -15.13 24.57 -5.84
N ASP A 46 -14.66 25.59 -5.19
CA ASP A 46 -14.27 25.76 -3.80
C ASP A 46 -15.33 25.19 -2.84
N SER A 47 -15.01 24.12 -2.15
CA SER A 47 -15.60 23.79 -0.86
C SER A 47 -14.54 24.05 0.20
N THR A 48 -14.57 25.24 0.73
CA THR A 48 -13.77 25.75 1.84
C THR A 48 -14.03 24.91 3.08
N GLU A 49 -13.20 23.91 3.33
CA GLU A 49 -12.96 23.47 4.70
C GLU A 49 -11.80 24.30 5.26
N THR A 50 -12.16 25.27 6.09
CA THR A 50 -11.25 25.93 7.02
C THR A 50 -10.83 24.91 8.08
N GLY A 51 -9.94 24.00 7.71
CA GLY A 51 -9.18 23.18 8.64
C GLY A 51 -8.04 24.03 9.19
N SER A 52 -8.17 24.47 10.45
CA SER A 52 -7.03 24.88 11.26
C SER A 52 -5.93 23.81 11.09
N SER A 53 -4.74 24.22 10.65
CA SER A 53 -3.57 23.34 10.64
C SER A 53 -3.19 23.04 12.10
N GLU A 54 -3.84 22.03 12.66
CA GLU A 54 -3.34 21.47 13.90
C GLU A 54 -1.96 20.88 13.61
N LYS A 55 -0.95 21.42 14.29
CA LYS A 55 0.39 20.85 14.28
C LYS A 55 0.25 19.42 14.81
N SER A 56 0.44 18.42 13.95
CA SER A 56 0.45 17.03 14.40
C SER A 56 1.83 16.72 14.94
N SER A 57 1.92 16.35 16.20
CA SER A 57 3.11 15.81 16.82
C SER A 57 2.82 14.42 17.36
N SER A 58 3.79 13.53 17.26
CA SER A 58 3.74 12.19 17.84
C SER A 58 4.20 12.23 19.30
N ASP A 59 3.83 11.22 20.08
CA ASP A 59 4.29 11.08 21.48
C ASP A 59 5.73 10.51 21.55
N THR A 60 6.30 10.06 20.44
CA THR A 60 7.64 9.46 20.34
C THR A 60 8.40 9.96 19.13
N ASP A 61 9.73 9.99 19.22
CA ASP A 61 10.59 10.19 18.06
C ASP A 61 10.70 8.89 17.25
N GLY A 62 10.91 9.02 15.94
CA GLY A 62 11.09 7.87 15.05
C GLY A 62 10.86 8.18 13.59
N LYS A 63 11.10 7.18 12.74
CA LYS A 63 10.85 7.23 11.29
C LYS A 63 9.99 6.04 10.90
N GLU A 64 8.94 6.31 10.15
CA GLU A 64 8.12 5.29 9.49
C GLU A 64 8.17 5.50 7.98
N GLU A 65 8.35 4.41 7.25
CA GLU A 65 8.46 4.41 5.81
C GLU A 65 7.34 3.58 5.17
N THR A 66 6.72 4.13 4.12
CA THR A 66 5.74 3.42 3.29
C THR A 66 6.14 3.52 1.83
N VAL A 67 6.20 2.39 1.13
CA VAL A 67 6.60 2.30 -0.26
C VAL A 67 5.37 2.11 -1.15
N TYR A 68 5.17 3.04 -2.10
CA TYR A 68 4.13 2.98 -3.11
C TYR A 68 4.73 2.57 -4.45
N ILE A 69 4.23 1.50 -5.04
CA ILE A 69 4.71 0.97 -6.31
C ILE A 69 3.67 1.27 -7.39
N ILE A 70 4.05 2.08 -8.36
CA ILE A 70 3.27 2.28 -9.58
C ILE A 70 3.82 1.34 -10.63
N SER A 71 2.99 0.43 -11.11
CA SER A 71 3.39 -0.60 -12.07
C SER A 71 2.68 -0.44 -13.41
N ASN A 72 3.28 -0.97 -14.44
CA ASN A 72 2.60 -1.25 -15.70
C ASN A 72 1.60 -2.39 -15.52
N ALA A 73 0.75 -2.61 -16.52
CA ALA A 73 -0.27 -3.66 -16.47
C ALA A 73 0.30 -5.09 -16.36
N ASP A 74 1.55 -5.31 -16.71
CA ASP A 74 2.27 -6.59 -16.59
C ASP A 74 2.94 -6.79 -15.21
N GLY A 75 2.84 -5.79 -14.31
CA GLY A 75 3.48 -5.79 -13.00
C GLY A 75 4.88 -5.18 -12.99
N THR A 76 5.47 -4.86 -14.14
CA THR A 76 6.78 -4.19 -14.18
C THR A 76 6.69 -2.81 -13.51
N THR A 77 7.70 -2.50 -12.69
CA THR A 77 7.74 -1.25 -11.95
C THR A 77 7.94 -0.05 -12.89
N LYS A 78 7.01 0.91 -12.82
CA LYS A 78 7.10 2.18 -13.54
C LYS A 78 7.72 3.28 -12.69
N LYS A 79 7.35 3.33 -11.41
CA LYS A 79 7.82 4.34 -10.46
C LYS A 79 7.69 3.80 -9.04
N VAL A 80 8.69 4.09 -8.21
CA VAL A 80 8.64 3.84 -6.78
C VAL A 80 8.60 5.17 -6.06
N ILE A 81 7.61 5.36 -5.22
CA ILE A 81 7.46 6.53 -4.34
C ILE A 81 7.61 6.02 -2.92
N VAL A 82 8.49 6.64 -2.16
CA VAL A 82 8.67 6.36 -0.74
C VAL A 82 8.12 7.54 0.04
N SER A 83 7.27 7.26 1.01
CA SER A 83 6.70 8.25 1.92
C SER A 83 7.26 8.01 3.32
N ASP A 84 7.96 9.00 3.84
CA ASP A 84 8.57 8.99 5.16
C ASP A 84 7.79 9.89 6.12
N TRP A 85 7.54 9.38 7.30
CA TRP A 85 7.03 10.12 8.43
C TRP A 85 8.09 10.19 9.52
N LEU A 86 8.66 11.39 9.71
CA LEU A 86 9.57 11.68 10.80
C LEU A 86 8.74 12.17 12.01
N LYS A 87 8.65 11.34 13.02
CA LYS A 87 7.95 11.63 14.27
C LYS A 87 8.81 12.55 15.16
N ASN A 88 8.20 13.55 15.74
CA ASN A 88 8.86 14.56 16.56
C ASN A 88 8.27 14.63 17.98
N GLY A 89 8.27 13.51 18.70
CA GLY A 89 7.76 13.44 20.08
C GLY A 89 8.52 14.33 21.04
N SER A 90 9.79 14.59 20.76
CA SER A 90 10.63 15.52 21.53
C SER A 90 10.39 17.00 21.20
N HIS A 91 9.49 17.32 20.24
CA HIS A 91 9.18 18.67 19.80
C HIS A 91 10.42 19.50 19.41
N ASN A 92 11.39 18.88 18.76
CA ASN A 92 12.61 19.53 18.31
C ASN A 92 12.30 20.60 17.26
N ALA A 93 13.01 21.72 17.31
CA ALA A 93 12.91 22.78 16.30
C ALA A 93 13.40 22.32 14.92
N THR A 94 14.34 21.36 14.91
CA THR A 94 14.89 20.78 13.69
C THR A 94 14.98 19.26 13.83
N ILE A 95 14.77 18.54 12.69
CA ILE A 95 14.98 17.08 12.57
C ILE A 95 16.04 16.85 11.53
N GLU A 96 17.04 16.02 11.84
CA GLU A 96 18.03 15.54 10.89
C GLU A 96 17.63 14.15 10.41
N ASP A 97 17.73 13.91 9.11
CA ASP A 97 17.40 12.64 8.46
C ASP A 97 18.40 12.35 7.36
N GLU A 98 18.68 11.08 7.14
CA GLU A 98 19.53 10.60 6.05
C GLU A 98 18.67 9.80 5.06
N THR A 99 18.65 10.26 3.80
CA THR A 99 17.88 9.59 2.76
C THR A 99 18.55 9.72 1.38
N SER A 100 18.53 8.61 0.63
CA SER A 100 19.01 8.58 -0.77
C SER A 100 17.88 8.80 -1.78
N LEU A 101 16.68 9.16 -1.32
CA LEU A 101 15.55 9.45 -2.17
C LEU A 101 15.81 10.70 -3.04
N LYS A 102 15.23 10.71 -4.23
CA LYS A 102 15.25 11.83 -5.17
C LYS A 102 13.93 12.58 -5.13
N ASP A 103 13.89 13.80 -5.64
CA ASP A 103 12.67 14.62 -5.78
C ASP A 103 11.89 14.78 -4.47
N ILE A 104 12.61 15.02 -3.37
CA ILE A 104 12.04 15.16 -2.03
C ILE A 104 11.03 16.30 -2.01
N LYS A 105 9.84 16.03 -1.46
CA LYS A 105 8.76 17.01 -1.27
C LYS A 105 8.11 16.79 0.11
N ASN A 106 7.91 17.87 0.87
CA ASN A 106 7.00 17.86 1.99
C ASN A 106 5.57 17.67 1.46
N VAL A 107 4.82 16.70 2.00
CA VAL A 107 3.46 16.36 1.53
C VAL A 107 2.38 16.71 2.55
N LYS A 108 2.78 17.17 3.74
CA LYS A 108 1.85 17.62 4.77
C LYS A 108 2.52 18.72 5.60
N GLY A 109 2.10 19.96 5.40
CA GLY A 109 2.69 21.13 6.05
C GLY A 109 3.54 21.95 5.08
N ASN A 110 4.24 22.95 5.62
CA ASN A 110 5.06 23.87 4.84
C ASN A 110 6.50 23.94 5.34
N GLU A 111 6.91 22.98 6.16
CA GLU A 111 8.25 22.91 6.75
C GLU A 111 9.28 22.77 5.62
N SER A 112 10.27 23.64 5.65
CA SER A 112 11.38 23.65 4.69
C SER A 112 12.52 22.77 5.18
N PHE A 113 13.40 22.42 4.25
CA PHE A 113 14.63 21.70 4.55
C PHE A 113 15.83 22.31 3.84
N THR A 114 17.00 22.02 4.38
CA THR A 114 18.30 22.17 3.70
C THR A 114 18.94 20.78 3.60
N ASN A 115 19.75 20.54 2.57
CA ASN A 115 20.45 19.27 2.45
C ASN A 115 21.91 19.44 2.00
N SER A 116 22.72 18.46 2.39
CA SER A 116 24.10 18.27 1.93
C SER A 116 24.27 16.80 1.58
N GLY A 117 24.21 16.48 0.27
CA GLY A 117 24.14 15.10 -0.19
C GLY A 117 22.86 14.43 0.32
N GLU A 118 23.00 13.28 1.00
CA GLU A 118 21.90 12.48 1.54
C GLU A 118 21.46 12.94 2.93
N ASN A 119 22.14 13.92 3.55
CA ASN A 119 21.79 14.45 4.86
C ASN A 119 20.82 15.63 4.71
N TYR A 120 19.63 15.50 5.27
CA TYR A 120 18.55 16.49 5.25
C TYR A 120 18.34 17.07 6.66
N LYS A 121 18.16 18.39 6.73
CA LYS A 121 17.81 19.08 7.96
C LYS A 121 16.50 19.83 7.77
N TRP A 122 15.47 19.36 8.41
CA TRP A 122 14.13 19.91 8.37
C TRP A 122 13.92 20.98 9.45
N ALA A 123 13.30 22.09 9.08
CA ALA A 123 12.83 23.12 10.02
C ALA A 123 11.47 22.69 10.60
N ALA A 124 11.47 21.71 11.50
CA ALA A 124 10.27 21.03 12.00
C ALA A 124 9.40 21.88 12.92
N GLU A 125 10.02 22.88 13.61
CA GLU A 125 9.33 23.79 14.54
C GLU A 125 8.41 23.07 15.56
N GLY A 126 8.82 21.89 16.02
CA GLY A 126 8.09 21.04 16.95
C GLY A 126 7.04 20.13 16.32
N SER A 127 6.88 20.15 14.99
CA SER A 127 5.93 19.31 14.25
C SER A 127 6.59 18.04 13.72
N ASP A 128 5.79 17.01 13.44
CA ASP A 128 6.20 15.88 12.63
C ASP A 128 6.45 16.33 11.19
N ILE A 129 7.33 15.64 10.48
CA ILE A 129 7.59 15.88 9.06
C ILE A 129 7.06 14.70 8.24
N TYR A 130 6.32 15.02 7.18
CA TYR A 130 5.85 14.05 6.21
C TYR A 130 6.39 14.42 4.84
N TYR A 131 7.31 13.62 4.32
CA TYR A 131 7.85 13.87 3.00
C TYR A 131 7.77 12.65 2.09
N GLN A 132 7.85 12.88 0.81
CA GLN A 132 7.93 11.85 -0.22
C GLN A 132 9.13 12.09 -1.11
N GLY A 133 9.66 10.99 -1.63
CA GLY A 133 10.67 11.00 -2.66
C GLY A 133 10.52 9.83 -3.61
N THR A 134 11.38 9.75 -4.61
CA THR A 134 11.44 8.64 -5.55
C THR A 134 12.75 7.89 -5.42
N THR A 135 12.76 6.63 -5.81
CA THR A 135 13.98 5.82 -5.83
C THR A 135 14.03 4.94 -7.07
N ASP A 136 15.24 4.69 -7.57
CA ASP A 136 15.53 3.70 -8.61
C ASP A 136 16.15 2.42 -8.00
N LYS A 137 16.22 2.31 -6.67
CA LYS A 137 16.69 1.08 -6.01
C LYS A 137 15.76 -0.07 -6.34
N SER A 138 16.31 -1.28 -6.41
CA SER A 138 15.51 -2.50 -6.51
C SER A 138 14.55 -2.60 -5.33
N LEU A 139 13.34 -3.06 -5.61
CA LEU A 139 12.34 -3.26 -4.58
C LEU A 139 12.73 -4.42 -3.66
N PRO A 140 12.48 -4.31 -2.35
CA PRO A 140 12.64 -5.43 -1.43
C PRO A 140 11.63 -6.56 -1.72
N VAL A 141 10.50 -6.22 -2.33
CA VAL A 141 9.49 -7.18 -2.77
C VAL A 141 9.16 -6.93 -4.23
N ASP A 142 9.36 -7.95 -5.07
CA ASP A 142 8.96 -7.94 -6.46
C ASP A 142 7.48 -8.30 -6.59
N MET A 143 6.82 -7.72 -7.60
CA MET A 143 5.44 -8.03 -7.98
C MET A 143 5.38 -8.48 -9.43
N LYS A 144 4.63 -9.55 -9.68
CA LYS A 144 4.29 -10.04 -11.02
C LYS A 144 2.79 -10.13 -11.15
N ILE A 145 2.23 -9.57 -12.24
CA ILE A 145 0.80 -9.68 -12.54
C ILE A 145 0.61 -10.66 -13.71
N THR A 146 -0.25 -11.64 -13.49
CA THR A 146 -0.60 -12.64 -14.51
C THR A 146 -2.10 -12.55 -14.81
N TYR A 147 -2.43 -12.53 -16.09
CA TYR A 147 -3.82 -12.53 -16.57
C TYR A 147 -4.16 -13.86 -17.22
N THR A 148 -5.36 -14.36 -16.95
CA THR A 148 -5.94 -15.47 -17.71
C THR A 148 -7.30 -15.08 -18.27
N LEU A 149 -7.60 -15.55 -19.47
CA LEU A 149 -8.93 -15.47 -20.10
C LEU A 149 -9.38 -16.88 -20.44
N ASP A 150 -10.51 -17.31 -19.88
CA ASP A 150 -11.07 -18.66 -20.03
C ASP A 150 -10.03 -19.76 -19.74
N GLY A 151 -9.22 -19.53 -18.69
CA GLY A 151 -8.18 -20.46 -18.21
C GLY A 151 -6.87 -20.45 -19.01
N LYS A 152 -6.73 -19.59 -20.03
CA LYS A 152 -5.49 -19.44 -20.82
C LYS A 152 -4.77 -18.17 -20.40
N THR A 153 -3.46 -18.25 -20.16
CA THR A 153 -2.62 -17.09 -19.88
C THR A 153 -2.57 -16.19 -21.12
N VAL A 154 -2.78 -14.90 -20.89
CA VAL A 154 -2.77 -13.84 -21.91
C VAL A 154 -1.99 -12.63 -21.42
N THR A 155 -1.53 -11.81 -22.36
CA THR A 155 -0.89 -10.52 -22.04
C THR A 155 -1.94 -9.43 -21.75
N PRO A 156 -1.56 -8.32 -21.08
CA PRO A 156 -2.47 -7.18 -20.87
C PRO A 156 -3.08 -6.63 -22.17
N ASP A 157 -2.30 -6.61 -23.26
CA ASP A 157 -2.77 -6.12 -24.56
C ASP A 157 -3.77 -7.08 -25.22
N GLU A 158 -3.56 -8.40 -25.08
CA GLU A 158 -4.45 -9.41 -25.61
C GLU A 158 -5.80 -9.46 -24.91
N ILE A 159 -5.85 -9.20 -23.60
CA ILE A 159 -7.08 -9.26 -22.82
C ILE A 159 -7.94 -8.00 -22.95
N LYS A 160 -7.33 -6.86 -23.29
CA LYS A 160 -8.04 -5.58 -23.41
C LYS A 160 -9.22 -5.68 -24.38
N GLY A 161 -10.40 -5.26 -23.91
CA GLY A 161 -11.66 -5.30 -24.66
C GLY A 161 -12.25 -6.70 -24.86
N LYS A 162 -11.65 -7.75 -24.30
CA LYS A 162 -12.19 -9.12 -24.38
C LYS A 162 -13.29 -9.35 -23.34
N SER A 163 -14.07 -10.39 -23.60
CA SER A 163 -15.11 -10.86 -22.67
C SER A 163 -14.88 -12.33 -22.40
N GLY A 164 -15.17 -12.78 -21.18
CA GLY A 164 -14.97 -14.14 -20.74
C GLY A 164 -14.70 -14.21 -19.23
N LYS A 165 -14.30 -15.39 -18.77
CA LYS A 165 -13.88 -15.58 -17.39
C LYS A 165 -12.43 -15.14 -17.23
N VAL A 166 -12.22 -14.08 -16.47
CA VAL A 166 -10.90 -13.47 -16.23
C VAL A 166 -10.39 -13.81 -14.85
N THR A 167 -9.10 -14.11 -14.75
CA THR A 167 -8.37 -14.12 -13.48
C THR A 167 -7.20 -13.14 -13.57
N ILE A 168 -7.04 -12.31 -12.55
CA ILE A 168 -5.91 -11.40 -12.37
C ILE A 168 -5.21 -11.84 -11.09
N ARG A 169 -3.94 -12.22 -11.20
CA ARG A 169 -3.16 -12.70 -10.07
C ARG A 169 -1.93 -11.83 -9.87
N PHE A 170 -1.77 -11.36 -8.65
CA PHE A 170 -0.63 -10.58 -8.16
C PHE A 170 0.23 -11.50 -7.29
N ASP A 171 1.36 -11.93 -7.79
CA ASP A 171 2.34 -12.73 -7.06
C ASP A 171 3.41 -11.81 -6.49
N TYR A 172 3.75 -11.99 -5.20
CA TYR A 172 4.77 -11.22 -4.50
C TYR A 172 5.95 -12.11 -4.12
N THR A 173 7.16 -11.63 -4.41
CA THR A 173 8.41 -12.31 -4.05
C THR A 173 9.23 -11.39 -3.15
N ASN A 174 9.46 -11.81 -1.92
CA ASN A 174 10.32 -11.08 -0.99
C ASN A 174 11.78 -11.42 -1.28
N ASN A 175 12.60 -10.39 -1.50
CA ASN A 175 14.04 -10.54 -1.81
C ASN A 175 14.92 -10.09 -0.63
N GLU A 176 14.33 -9.52 0.41
CA GLU A 176 15.08 -8.94 1.52
C GLU A 176 15.22 -9.95 2.66
N LYS A 177 16.46 -10.38 2.93
CA LYS A 177 16.79 -11.25 4.07
C LYS A 177 17.78 -10.58 4.99
N ARG A 178 17.63 -10.85 6.28
CA ARG A 178 18.57 -10.42 7.33
C ARG A 178 18.96 -11.57 8.24
N THR A 179 20.17 -11.48 8.77
CA THR A 179 20.61 -12.39 9.84
C THR A 179 20.04 -11.88 11.16
N VAL A 180 19.26 -12.71 11.81
CA VAL A 180 18.71 -12.47 13.15
C VAL A 180 19.16 -13.56 14.10
N LYS A 181 19.25 -13.27 15.40
CA LYS A 181 19.53 -14.29 16.41
C LYS A 181 18.21 -14.84 16.95
N VAL A 182 18.01 -16.14 16.75
CA VAL A 182 16.89 -16.89 17.32
C VAL A 182 17.46 -17.95 18.24
N ASP A 183 17.12 -17.94 19.53
CA ASP A 183 17.66 -18.87 20.52
C ASP A 183 19.20 -18.90 20.55
N GLY A 184 19.85 -17.75 20.32
CA GLY A 184 21.30 -17.61 20.30
C GLY A 184 22.00 -18.11 19.04
N LYS A 185 21.26 -18.55 18.02
CA LYS A 185 21.77 -19.02 16.72
C LYS A 185 21.48 -17.97 15.65
N ASP A 186 22.44 -17.74 14.77
CA ASP A 186 22.24 -16.86 13.61
C ASP A 186 21.37 -17.60 12.58
N MET A 187 20.24 -16.99 12.20
CA MET A 187 19.32 -17.48 11.19
C MET A 187 19.09 -16.41 10.11
N GLN A 188 18.97 -16.86 8.86
CA GLN A 188 18.57 -16.00 7.76
C GLN A 188 17.04 -15.96 7.68
N MET A 189 16.44 -14.81 7.93
CA MET A 189 14.99 -14.62 7.86
C MET A 189 14.65 -13.51 6.87
N TYR A 190 13.53 -13.65 6.21
CA TYR A 190 12.97 -12.56 5.38
C TYR A 190 12.51 -11.42 6.28
N VAL A 191 12.78 -10.19 5.84
CA VAL A 191 12.15 -9.02 6.46
C VAL A 191 10.64 -9.12 6.26
N PRO A 192 9.82 -9.06 7.31
CA PRO A 192 8.39 -9.25 7.18
C PRO A 192 7.74 -8.04 6.49
N PHE A 193 7.16 -8.26 5.32
CA PHE A 193 6.35 -7.26 4.60
C PHE A 193 4.89 -7.69 4.57
N LEU A 194 3.99 -6.75 4.88
CA LEU A 194 2.59 -6.84 4.49
C LEU A 194 2.43 -6.11 3.15
N MET A 195 1.98 -6.84 2.14
CA MET A 195 1.59 -6.29 0.84
C MET A 195 0.07 -6.14 0.81
N VAL A 196 -0.41 -4.94 0.51
CA VAL A 196 -1.85 -4.64 0.39
C VAL A 196 -2.13 -4.12 -1.00
N THR A 197 -2.99 -4.81 -1.73
CA THR A 197 -3.39 -4.46 -3.10
C THR A 197 -4.83 -4.02 -3.13
N GLY A 198 -5.09 -2.86 -3.73
CA GLY A 198 -6.43 -2.33 -3.94
C GLY A 198 -6.70 -2.03 -5.41
N THR A 199 -7.92 -2.30 -5.84
CA THR A 199 -8.45 -1.88 -7.14
C THR A 199 -9.96 -1.68 -7.05
N VAL A 200 -10.50 -0.90 -7.97
CA VAL A 200 -11.95 -0.70 -8.12
C VAL A 200 -12.37 -1.26 -9.48
N LEU A 201 -13.41 -2.06 -9.48
CA LEU A 201 -13.97 -2.71 -10.65
C LEU A 201 -15.36 -2.12 -10.94
N ASP A 202 -15.63 -1.82 -12.20
CA ASP A 202 -16.91 -1.36 -12.71
C ASP A 202 -17.88 -2.56 -12.80
N ASN A 203 -18.99 -2.54 -12.06
CA ASN A 203 -19.96 -3.64 -12.01
C ASN A 203 -20.74 -3.83 -13.31
N GLU A 204 -20.75 -2.85 -14.23
CA GLU A 204 -21.30 -3.04 -15.58
C GLU A 204 -20.41 -3.98 -16.42
N LYS A 205 -19.09 -3.97 -16.15
CA LYS A 205 -18.09 -4.77 -16.86
C LYS A 205 -17.71 -6.04 -16.14
N PHE A 206 -17.66 -6.01 -14.79
CA PHE A 206 -17.22 -7.11 -13.94
C PHE A 206 -18.39 -7.64 -13.09
N SER A 207 -18.67 -8.93 -13.20
CA SER A 207 -19.68 -9.62 -12.42
C SER A 207 -19.13 -10.90 -11.79
N ASN A 208 -19.81 -11.45 -10.78
CA ASN A 208 -19.37 -12.64 -10.06
C ASN A 208 -17.93 -12.55 -9.53
N VAL A 209 -17.54 -11.36 -9.09
CA VAL A 209 -16.19 -11.09 -8.60
C VAL A 209 -15.91 -11.93 -7.35
N LYS A 210 -14.77 -12.61 -7.32
CA LYS A 210 -14.24 -13.33 -6.18
C LYS A 210 -12.80 -12.90 -5.94
N VAL A 211 -12.41 -12.87 -4.69
CA VAL A 211 -11.07 -12.50 -4.27
C VAL A 211 -10.51 -13.61 -3.38
N THR A 212 -9.31 -14.08 -3.71
CA THR A 212 -8.53 -14.97 -2.86
C THR A 212 -7.52 -14.12 -2.08
N ASN A 213 -7.40 -14.39 -0.78
CA ASN A 213 -6.56 -13.61 0.15
C ASN A 213 -6.96 -12.12 0.18
N GLY A 214 -8.25 -11.87 0.34
CA GLY A 214 -8.76 -10.50 0.35
C GLY A 214 -10.25 -10.40 0.58
N LYS A 215 -10.74 -9.18 0.47
CA LYS A 215 -12.15 -8.80 0.64
C LYS A 215 -12.66 -8.02 -0.56
N LEU A 216 -13.96 -8.12 -0.78
CA LEU A 216 -14.72 -7.40 -1.77
C LEU A 216 -15.75 -6.52 -1.07
N VAL A 217 -15.75 -5.25 -1.39
CA VAL A 217 -16.76 -4.27 -0.95
C VAL A 217 -17.50 -3.80 -2.18
N ASN A 218 -18.82 -3.98 -2.22
CA ASN A 218 -19.66 -3.62 -3.35
C ASN A 218 -20.60 -2.48 -2.95
N ASP A 219 -20.58 -1.37 -3.70
CA ASP A 219 -21.44 -0.20 -3.50
C ASP A 219 -22.61 -0.12 -4.48
N GLY A 220 -22.83 -1.18 -5.26
CA GLY A 220 -23.87 -1.25 -6.30
C GLY A 220 -23.31 -0.99 -7.70
N ASP A 221 -22.69 0.13 -7.96
CA ASP A 221 -22.12 0.48 -9.26
C ASP A 221 -20.69 -0.03 -9.43
N ARG A 222 -19.96 -0.19 -8.31
CA ARG A 222 -18.54 -0.57 -8.29
C ARG A 222 -18.27 -1.61 -7.23
N SER A 223 -17.22 -2.38 -7.46
CA SER A 223 -16.66 -3.32 -6.50
C SER A 223 -15.24 -2.91 -6.14
N ALA A 224 -15.02 -2.47 -4.90
CA ALA A 224 -13.68 -2.26 -4.38
C ALA A 224 -13.10 -3.60 -3.89
N VAL A 225 -11.95 -3.95 -4.43
CA VAL A 225 -11.19 -5.15 -4.03
C VAL A 225 -10.04 -4.72 -3.16
N LEU A 226 -9.87 -5.40 -2.04
CA LEU A 226 -8.72 -5.26 -1.15
C LEU A 226 -8.13 -6.64 -0.88
N GLY A 227 -6.89 -6.85 -1.31
CA GLY A 227 -6.15 -8.09 -1.09
C GLY A 227 -4.92 -7.89 -0.24
N PHE A 228 -4.42 -8.94 0.41
CA PHE A 228 -3.21 -8.90 1.21
C PHE A 228 -2.34 -10.13 1.00
N ALA A 229 -1.02 -9.96 1.19
CA ALA A 229 -0.04 -11.04 1.15
C ALA A 229 1.11 -10.76 2.12
N LEU A 230 1.76 -11.83 2.57
CA LEU A 230 2.86 -11.84 3.52
C LEU A 230 4.03 -12.66 2.96
N PRO A 231 4.68 -12.20 1.86
CA PRO A 231 5.70 -12.97 1.16
C PRO A 231 6.93 -13.24 2.04
N GLY A 232 7.38 -14.50 2.10
CA GLY A 232 8.51 -14.95 2.90
C GLY A 232 8.16 -15.38 4.33
N MET A 233 6.93 -15.12 4.79
CA MET A 233 6.53 -15.50 6.16
C MET A 233 6.29 -17.00 6.32
N GLN A 234 5.90 -17.69 5.26
CA GLN A 234 5.79 -19.16 5.25
C GLN A 234 7.12 -19.82 5.64
N GLU A 235 8.20 -19.34 5.02
CA GLU A 235 9.55 -19.82 5.24
C GLU A 235 10.08 -19.40 6.62
N ASN A 236 9.84 -18.16 7.04
CA ASN A 236 10.27 -17.66 8.35
C ASN A 236 9.73 -18.50 9.51
N LEU A 237 8.50 -18.97 9.37
CA LEU A 237 7.84 -19.74 10.42
C LEU A 237 8.06 -21.26 10.26
N GLY A 238 8.67 -21.68 9.15
CA GLY A 238 8.91 -23.10 8.87
C GLY A 238 7.64 -23.94 8.78
N LEU A 239 6.53 -23.31 8.34
CA LEU A 239 5.23 -23.97 8.25
C LEU A 239 5.10 -24.78 6.98
N ASP A 240 4.49 -25.96 7.11
CA ASP A 240 4.09 -26.75 5.96
C ASP A 240 2.84 -26.09 5.31
N LYS A 241 2.90 -25.90 3.99
CA LYS A 241 1.79 -25.33 3.22
C LYS A 241 0.55 -26.20 3.21
N ASP A 242 0.71 -27.50 3.38
CA ASP A 242 -0.40 -28.45 3.44
C ASP A 242 -1.18 -28.31 4.76
N ASP A 243 -0.51 -27.87 5.83
CA ASP A 243 -1.13 -27.66 7.14
C ASP A 243 -1.69 -26.24 7.26
N TYR A 244 -0.91 -25.25 6.81
CA TYR A 244 -1.30 -23.83 6.87
C TYR A 244 -0.59 -23.02 5.77
N GLU A 245 -1.35 -22.39 4.88
CA GLU A 245 -0.83 -21.54 3.81
C GLU A 245 -0.88 -20.07 4.22
N ILE A 246 0.31 -19.44 4.36
CA ILE A 246 0.42 -17.99 4.49
C ILE A 246 0.40 -17.37 3.10
N PRO A 247 -0.52 -16.41 2.83
CA PRO A 247 -0.69 -15.87 1.49
C PRO A 247 0.54 -15.10 1.00
N SER A 248 1.05 -15.47 -0.17
CA SER A 248 2.10 -14.73 -0.90
C SER A 248 1.58 -14.10 -2.19
N TYR A 249 0.27 -14.16 -2.43
CA TYR A 249 -0.39 -13.64 -3.62
C TYR A 249 -1.80 -13.13 -3.32
N VAL A 250 -2.31 -12.30 -4.21
CA VAL A 250 -3.74 -11.92 -4.29
C VAL A 250 -4.26 -12.35 -5.65
N GLU A 251 -5.45 -12.95 -5.69
CA GLU A 251 -6.09 -13.34 -6.93
C GLU A 251 -7.52 -12.83 -7.01
N ILE A 252 -7.88 -12.24 -8.15
CA ILE A 252 -9.21 -11.73 -8.45
C ILE A 252 -9.75 -12.52 -9.63
N SER A 253 -10.91 -13.15 -9.50
CA SER A 253 -11.61 -13.80 -10.61
C SER A 253 -12.97 -13.18 -10.83
N ALA A 254 -13.37 -13.01 -12.09
CA ALA A 254 -14.65 -12.41 -12.47
C ALA A 254 -15.12 -12.89 -13.84
N ASP A 255 -16.42 -12.79 -14.08
CA ASP A 255 -16.98 -12.83 -15.42
C ASP A 255 -16.99 -11.40 -15.97
N VAL A 256 -16.31 -11.19 -17.11
CA VAL A 256 -16.03 -9.84 -17.62
C VAL A 256 -16.62 -9.62 -19.02
N LYS A 257 -17.14 -8.41 -19.22
CA LYS A 257 -17.56 -7.89 -20.53
C LYS A 257 -16.68 -6.70 -20.87
N ASN A 258 -16.03 -6.74 -22.05
CA ASN A 258 -15.18 -5.65 -22.52
C ASN A 258 -14.13 -5.27 -21.48
N PHE A 259 -13.18 -6.18 -21.20
CA PHE A 259 -12.18 -6.04 -20.16
C PHE A 259 -11.44 -4.69 -20.24
N GLU A 260 -11.52 -3.95 -19.16
CA GLU A 260 -10.76 -2.73 -18.94
C GLU A 260 -10.44 -2.63 -17.45
N LEU A 261 -9.18 -2.82 -17.10
CA LEU A 261 -8.75 -2.72 -15.72
C LEU A 261 -8.45 -1.26 -15.41
N MET A 262 -9.05 -0.77 -14.34
CA MET A 262 -8.74 0.53 -13.77
C MET A 262 -7.41 0.47 -13.00
N THR A 263 -7.03 1.57 -12.38
CA THR A 263 -5.79 1.64 -11.60
C THR A 263 -5.78 0.62 -10.46
N CYS A 264 -4.73 -0.20 -10.41
CA CYS A 264 -4.40 -0.99 -9.24
C CYS A 264 -3.29 -0.30 -8.46
N MET A 265 -3.37 -0.36 -7.14
CA MET A 265 -2.32 0.12 -6.25
C MET A 265 -1.89 -0.97 -5.29
N THR A 266 -0.59 -1.09 -5.08
CA THR A 266 -0.01 -1.95 -4.05
C THR A 266 0.82 -1.10 -3.10
N VAL A 267 0.64 -1.33 -1.81
CA VAL A 267 1.44 -0.76 -0.73
C VAL A 267 2.16 -1.89 -0.01
N GLY A 268 3.47 -1.78 0.15
CA GLY A 268 4.28 -2.66 0.99
C GLY A 268 4.70 -1.92 2.27
N THR A 269 4.54 -2.56 3.41
CA THR A 269 4.91 -1.98 4.70
C THR A 269 5.43 -3.04 5.67
N THR A 270 6.40 -2.65 6.51
CA THR A 270 6.88 -3.44 7.64
C THR A 270 6.29 -2.98 8.96
N GLU A 271 5.50 -1.89 8.96
CA GLU A 271 5.03 -1.18 10.15
C GLU A 271 4.29 -2.07 11.15
N LEU A 272 3.53 -3.05 10.64
CA LEU A 272 2.75 -3.97 11.50
C LEU A 272 3.65 -4.87 12.38
N PHE A 273 4.88 -5.09 11.96
CA PHE A 273 5.80 -6.00 12.63
C PHE A 273 6.80 -5.27 13.52
N ASN A 274 6.86 -3.93 13.48
CA ASN A 274 7.81 -3.13 14.29
C ASN A 274 7.54 -3.21 15.79
N GLU A 275 6.33 -3.54 16.22
CA GLU A 275 5.94 -3.71 17.62
C GLU A 275 5.88 -5.17 18.06
N VAL A 276 6.09 -6.10 17.12
CA VAL A 276 6.07 -7.52 17.42
C VAL A 276 7.46 -7.92 17.90
N ASP A 277 7.51 -8.41 19.12
CA ASP A 277 8.72 -8.99 19.68
C ASP A 277 9.08 -10.24 18.87
N THR A 278 10.09 -10.11 17.99
CA THR A 278 10.50 -11.18 17.07
C THR A 278 10.94 -12.44 17.77
N ASP A 279 11.34 -12.33 19.06
CA ASP A 279 11.72 -13.47 19.89
C ASP A 279 10.50 -14.28 20.37
N LYS A 280 9.28 -13.76 20.15
CA LYS A 280 8.01 -14.36 20.59
C LYS A 280 6.99 -14.54 19.47
N LEU A 281 7.37 -14.29 18.21
CA LEU A 281 6.49 -14.51 17.06
C LEU A 281 6.01 -15.97 17.04
N ASN A 282 4.73 -16.17 17.19
CA ASN A 282 4.05 -17.46 17.08
C ASN A 282 2.87 -17.38 16.11
N MET A 283 2.30 -18.53 15.78
CA MET A 283 1.14 -18.62 14.85
C MET A 283 -0.07 -17.82 15.30
N ASP A 284 -0.33 -17.78 16.62
CA ASP A 284 -1.50 -17.07 17.17
C ASP A 284 -1.40 -15.56 16.92
N ASP A 285 -0.18 -15.01 16.92
CA ASP A 285 0.07 -13.58 16.64
C ASP A 285 -0.18 -13.26 15.16
N ILE A 286 0.18 -14.17 14.25
CA ILE A 286 -0.05 -14.00 12.80
C ILE A 286 -1.52 -14.18 12.48
N ASP A 287 -2.17 -15.20 13.00
CA ASP A 287 -3.61 -15.42 12.88
C ASP A 287 -4.38 -14.21 13.45
N GLY A 288 -3.95 -13.71 14.60
CA GLY A 288 -4.48 -12.49 15.20
C GLY A 288 -4.36 -11.30 14.25
N THR A 289 -3.20 -11.10 13.62
CA THR A 289 -2.95 -9.99 12.68
C THR A 289 -3.79 -10.13 11.41
N ILE A 290 -3.87 -11.32 10.82
CA ILE A 290 -4.71 -11.60 9.65
C ILE A 290 -6.19 -11.37 9.98
N LYS A 291 -6.62 -11.86 11.13
CA LYS A 291 -8.00 -11.65 11.61
C LYS A 291 -8.31 -10.18 11.85
N GLU A 292 -7.42 -9.43 12.51
CA GLU A 292 -7.59 -7.99 12.73
C GLU A 292 -7.63 -7.21 11.43
N PHE A 293 -6.82 -7.58 10.44
CA PHE A 293 -6.89 -7.03 9.09
C PHE A 293 -8.25 -7.28 8.45
N THR A 294 -8.73 -8.52 8.51
CA THR A 294 -10.04 -8.91 7.98
C THR A 294 -11.18 -8.16 8.66
N ASP A 295 -11.17 -8.11 10.00
CA ASP A 295 -12.17 -7.39 10.79
C ASP A 295 -12.16 -5.87 10.53
N ALA A 296 -10.99 -5.29 10.28
CA ALA A 296 -10.85 -3.86 9.95
C ALA A 296 -11.45 -3.55 8.57
N VAL A 297 -11.25 -4.43 7.59
CA VAL A 297 -11.85 -4.31 6.26
C VAL A 297 -13.37 -4.49 6.32
N ASP A 298 -13.87 -5.45 7.11
CA ASP A 298 -15.30 -5.66 7.32
C ASP A 298 -15.97 -4.42 7.95
N GLN A 299 -15.34 -3.79 8.96
CA GLN A 299 -15.85 -2.55 9.56
C GLN A 299 -15.85 -1.36 8.58
N LEU A 300 -14.87 -1.29 7.70
CA LEU A 300 -14.84 -0.24 6.68
C LEU A 300 -15.95 -0.46 5.65
N SER A 301 -16.24 -1.72 5.31
CA SER A 301 -17.37 -2.12 4.47
C SER A 301 -18.71 -1.73 5.09
N ASP A 302 -18.91 -2.08 6.37
CA ASP A 302 -20.13 -1.77 7.11
C ASP A 302 -20.33 -0.26 7.30
N GLY A 303 -19.26 0.48 7.58
CA GLY A 303 -19.26 1.94 7.68
C GLY A 303 -19.58 2.64 6.35
N SER A 304 -19.10 2.09 5.24
CA SER A 304 -19.41 2.57 3.90
C SER A 304 -20.89 2.35 3.56
N SER A 305 -21.44 1.19 3.89
CA SER A 305 -22.85 0.86 3.66
C SER A 305 -23.81 1.76 4.45
N GLN A 306 -23.43 2.15 5.68
CA GLN A 306 -24.23 3.06 6.52
C GLN A 306 -24.24 4.52 6.04
N LEU A 307 -23.32 4.91 5.17
CA LEU A 307 -23.27 6.26 4.57
C LEU A 307 -24.18 6.38 3.33
N TYR A 308 -24.68 5.27 2.80
CA TYR A 308 -25.53 5.21 1.61
C TYR A 308 -27.03 4.95 1.93
N ASP A 309 -27.38 4.62 3.19
CA ASP A 309 -28.75 4.56 3.70
C ASP A 309 -29.17 5.93 4.33
#